data_0713acbf5e29348bf62152f339ac7a75
#
_entry.id   0713acbf5e29348bf62152f339ac7a75
#
_cell.length_a   1.000
_cell.length_b   1.000
_cell.length_c   1.000
_cell.angle_alpha   90.00
_cell.angle_beta   90.00
_cell.angle_gamma   90.00
#
_symmetry.space_group_name_H-M   'P 1'
#
loop_
_entity.id
_entity.type
_entity.pdbx_description
1 polymer ?
#
loop_
_entity_poly.entity_id
_entity_poly.type
_entity_poly.pdbx_seq_one_letter_code
_entity_poly.pdbx_strand_id
1 'polypeptide(L)'
;MMKRMLALLMLVMFLPACALAEGRVINLAAHPDAEWAFAPDVPVLEMVFPPVKGADACILRMGDEVMMIDAATAGQRARVAAALKEMGIERVDIGFNTHPHDDHIVGFQYIPEVAELGKLIITFPEDANDHMKTTLEVMAQHGIPVEHAADGDVLTLGGATLTVIQREKKWFTENNRSAMLMVQYGDCKILMAADVELDGQNMLLETTPEILDADILKYPHHGVAIAGWNFLKHVSAELAVVTHSQYSTKNVRKDAKKRKLPLIFTGDGLVRLRTDGNIWVVDQWKLDVE
;
A
#
# COMPACT_ATOMS: atom_id res chain seq x y z
N MET A 1 -3.11 -60.37 27.60
CA MET A 1 -3.12 -59.01 28.09
C MET A 1 -2.82 -58.08 26.89
N MET A 2 -3.86 -57.60 26.23
CA MET A 2 -3.74 -56.70 25.07
C MET A 2 -3.84 -55.24 25.56
N LYS A 3 -2.74 -54.46 25.44
CA LYS A 3 -2.74 -53.04 25.72
C LYS A 3 -3.38 -52.31 24.52
N ARG A 4 -4.56 -51.75 24.73
CA ARG A 4 -5.21 -50.85 23.80
C ARG A 4 -4.50 -49.47 23.87
N MET A 5 -3.77 -49.12 22.81
CA MET A 5 -3.29 -47.77 22.59
C MET A 5 -4.49 -46.92 22.12
N LEU A 6 -4.89 -45.97 22.96
CA LEU A 6 -5.86 -44.95 22.60
C LEU A 6 -5.08 -43.87 21.78
N ALA A 7 -5.30 -43.84 20.47
CA ALA A 7 -4.85 -42.74 19.63
C ALA A 7 -5.80 -41.55 19.87
N LEU A 8 -5.30 -40.52 20.54
CA LEU A 8 -5.99 -39.23 20.69
C LEU A 8 -5.96 -38.50 19.34
N LEU A 9 -7.05 -38.63 18.59
CA LEU A 9 -7.24 -37.84 17.38
C LEU A 9 -7.50 -36.37 17.82
N MET A 10 -6.49 -35.49 17.72
CA MET A 10 -6.73 -34.07 17.80
C MET A 10 -7.52 -33.65 16.55
N LEU A 11 -8.82 -33.55 16.71
CA LEU A 11 -9.69 -32.90 15.73
C LEU A 11 -9.41 -31.41 15.79
N VAL A 12 -8.50 -30.94 14.94
CA VAL A 12 -8.37 -29.50 14.67
C VAL A 12 -9.68 -29.11 13.96
N MET A 13 -10.61 -28.54 14.71
CA MET A 13 -11.78 -27.92 14.12
C MET A 13 -11.32 -26.70 13.35
N PHE A 14 -11.12 -26.86 12.05
CA PHE A 14 -11.21 -25.73 11.11
C PHE A 14 -12.63 -25.20 11.22
N LEU A 15 -12.82 -24.16 12.01
CA LEU A 15 -14.03 -23.34 11.90
C LEU A 15 -14.03 -22.79 10.47
N PRO A 16 -15.06 -23.06 9.67
CA PRO A 16 -15.12 -22.50 8.35
C PRO A 16 -15.18 -20.98 8.50
N ALA A 17 -14.23 -20.27 7.92
CA ALA A 17 -14.18 -18.80 7.81
C ALA A 17 -15.41 -18.20 7.11
N CYS A 18 -16.37 -19.04 6.73
CA CYS A 18 -17.52 -18.74 5.89
C CYS A 18 -18.70 -18.03 6.60
N ALA A 19 -18.56 -17.63 7.86
CA ALA A 19 -19.68 -17.04 8.62
C ALA A 19 -19.50 -15.57 9.02
N LEU A 20 -18.39 -14.89 8.67
CA LEU A 20 -18.11 -13.54 9.17
C LEU A 20 -18.00 -12.43 8.13
N ALA A 21 -18.01 -12.71 6.83
CA ALA A 21 -17.93 -11.62 5.84
C ALA A 21 -18.67 -11.96 4.53
N GLU A 22 -19.56 -11.08 4.12
CA GLU A 22 -20.03 -11.00 2.72
C GLU A 22 -18.94 -10.44 1.79
N GLY A 23 -17.69 -10.17 2.27
CA GLY A 23 -16.57 -9.58 1.58
C GLY A 23 -15.23 -10.27 1.85
N ARG A 24 -14.15 -9.80 1.19
CA ARG A 24 -12.79 -10.36 1.31
C ARG A 24 -11.95 -9.69 2.41
N VAL A 25 -12.42 -8.59 3.01
CA VAL A 25 -11.62 -7.80 3.96
C VAL A 25 -12.07 -8.01 5.40
N ILE A 26 -11.20 -8.59 6.22
CA ILE A 26 -11.38 -8.74 7.66
C ILE A 26 -10.56 -7.65 8.36
N ASN A 27 -11.24 -6.63 8.89
CA ASN A 27 -10.61 -5.55 9.62
C ASN A 27 -10.63 -5.84 11.13
N LEU A 28 -9.50 -6.25 11.69
CA LEU A 28 -9.36 -6.58 13.11
C LEU A 28 -9.50 -5.36 14.02
N ALA A 29 -9.21 -4.14 13.53
CA ALA A 29 -9.46 -2.91 14.29
C ALA A 29 -10.96 -2.65 14.51
N ALA A 30 -11.81 -3.11 13.59
CA ALA A 30 -13.27 -3.07 13.74
C ALA A 30 -13.83 -4.30 14.50
N HIS A 31 -13.04 -5.37 14.60
CA HIS A 31 -13.39 -6.64 15.24
C HIS A 31 -12.27 -7.09 16.20
N PRO A 32 -12.02 -6.36 17.31
CA PRO A 32 -10.86 -6.58 18.19
C PRO A 32 -10.85 -7.95 18.88
N ASP A 33 -11.99 -8.61 18.95
CA ASP A 33 -12.11 -9.97 19.52
C ASP A 33 -11.85 -11.08 18.48
N ALA A 34 -11.63 -10.73 17.22
CA ALA A 34 -11.33 -11.69 16.17
C ALA A 34 -9.82 -11.96 16.13
N GLU A 35 -9.45 -13.23 16.24
CA GLU A 35 -8.09 -13.70 15.99
C GLU A 35 -8.02 -14.30 14.59
N TRP A 36 -6.94 -13.98 13.87
CA TRP A 36 -6.70 -14.54 12.55
C TRP A 36 -5.25 -14.96 12.38
N ALA A 37 -5.05 -16.17 11.88
CA ALA A 37 -3.74 -16.68 11.46
C ALA A 37 -3.87 -17.41 10.13
N PHE A 38 -2.96 -17.13 9.20
CA PHE A 38 -2.83 -17.89 7.97
C PHE A 38 -2.21 -19.27 8.25
N ALA A 39 -2.48 -20.25 7.39
CA ALA A 39 -1.83 -21.55 7.50
C ALA A 39 -0.30 -21.42 7.37
N PRO A 40 0.51 -22.19 8.13
CA PRO A 40 1.95 -21.98 8.23
C PRO A 40 2.71 -22.05 6.90
N ASP A 41 2.23 -22.83 5.94
CA ASP A 41 2.91 -23.09 4.66
C ASP A 41 2.34 -22.26 3.50
N VAL A 42 1.42 -21.31 3.79
CA VAL A 42 0.85 -20.45 2.76
C VAL A 42 1.70 -19.18 2.64
N PRO A 43 2.22 -18.84 1.42
CA PRO A 43 2.86 -17.57 1.20
C PRO A 43 1.91 -16.40 1.50
N VAL A 44 2.39 -15.42 2.23
CA VAL A 44 1.62 -14.24 2.62
C VAL A 44 2.26 -13.00 2.04
N LEU A 45 1.47 -12.21 1.30
CA LEU A 45 1.82 -10.85 0.97
C LEU A 45 1.49 -9.96 2.17
N GLU A 46 2.48 -9.25 2.69
CA GLU A 46 2.32 -8.26 3.75
C GLU A 46 2.57 -6.86 3.20
N MET A 47 1.68 -5.93 3.50
CA MET A 47 1.79 -4.52 3.15
C MET A 47 1.64 -3.68 4.41
N VAL A 48 2.61 -2.82 4.68
CA VAL A 48 2.63 -1.97 5.88
C VAL A 48 2.69 -0.51 5.49
N PHE A 49 1.73 0.26 5.98
CA PHE A 49 1.71 1.71 5.88
C PHE A 49 2.22 2.31 7.20
N PRO A 50 3.40 2.95 7.21
CA PRO A 50 3.90 3.66 8.38
C PRO A 50 2.92 4.72 8.88
N PRO A 51 2.99 5.19 10.14
CA PRO A 51 2.08 6.19 10.68
C PRO A 51 2.36 7.61 10.17
N VAL A 52 2.46 7.77 8.84
CA VAL A 52 2.66 9.05 8.14
C VAL A 52 1.36 9.85 8.03
N LYS A 53 1.46 11.15 7.80
CA LYS A 53 0.32 12.08 7.73
C LYS A 53 0.49 13.06 6.58
N GLY A 54 -0.38 13.01 5.58
CA GLY A 54 -0.29 13.82 4.37
C GLY A 54 0.99 13.52 3.60
N ALA A 55 1.28 12.23 3.42
CA ALA A 55 2.42 11.70 2.70
C ALA A 55 2.18 10.21 2.42
N ASP A 56 2.84 9.64 1.44
CA ASP A 56 2.76 8.22 1.13
C ASP A 56 4.05 7.48 1.43
N ALA A 57 3.91 6.34 2.06
CA ALA A 57 4.89 5.28 2.16
C ALA A 57 4.15 3.96 2.38
N CYS A 58 4.54 2.93 1.65
CA CYS A 58 4.03 1.58 1.84
C CYS A 58 5.17 0.58 1.64
N ILE A 59 5.37 -0.31 2.60
CA ILE A 59 6.39 -1.35 2.56
C ILE A 59 5.67 -2.67 2.28
N LEU A 60 6.08 -3.37 1.23
CA LEU A 60 5.56 -4.68 0.83
C LEU A 60 6.61 -5.74 1.07
N ARG A 61 6.21 -6.88 1.60
CA ARG A 61 7.08 -8.05 1.76
C ARG A 61 6.34 -9.31 1.33
N MET A 62 7.03 -10.16 0.56
CA MET A 62 6.57 -11.50 0.27
C MET A 62 7.77 -12.46 0.26
N GLY A 63 7.83 -13.37 1.25
CA GLY A 63 9.04 -14.14 1.50
C GLY A 63 10.19 -13.24 1.90
N ASP A 64 11.33 -13.36 1.18
CA ASP A 64 12.51 -12.55 1.40
C ASP A 64 12.56 -11.28 0.53
N GLU A 65 11.62 -11.12 -0.42
CA GLU A 65 11.55 -9.96 -1.30
C GLU A 65 10.82 -8.79 -0.66
N VAL A 66 11.42 -7.60 -0.72
CA VAL A 66 10.89 -6.36 -0.15
C VAL A 66 10.84 -5.26 -1.19
N MET A 67 9.68 -4.61 -1.28
CA MET A 67 9.47 -3.42 -2.10
C MET A 67 8.90 -2.28 -1.26
N MET A 68 9.24 -1.05 -1.63
CA MET A 68 8.69 0.15 -1.01
C MET A 68 8.07 1.04 -2.07
N ILE A 69 6.79 1.39 -1.91
CA ILE A 69 6.07 2.34 -2.76
C ILE A 69 6.03 3.67 -2.03
N ASP A 70 6.71 4.68 -2.57
CA ASP A 70 6.97 5.98 -1.98
C ASP A 70 7.62 5.90 -0.58
N ALA A 71 8.16 7.00 -0.08
CA ALA A 71 8.96 7.02 1.14
C ALA A 71 8.67 8.19 2.07
N ALA A 72 7.55 8.90 1.85
CA ALA A 72 7.12 10.07 2.59
C ALA A 72 8.09 11.27 2.51
N THR A 73 7.92 12.24 3.42
CA THR A 73 8.78 13.43 3.51
C THR A 73 10.02 13.19 4.37
N ALA A 74 11.04 14.03 4.24
CA ALA A 74 12.18 14.08 5.15
C ALA A 74 11.77 14.19 6.63
N GLY A 75 10.74 14.98 6.92
CA GLY A 75 10.23 15.18 8.29
C GLY A 75 9.56 13.94 8.91
N GLN A 76 9.21 12.95 8.08
CA GLN A 76 8.56 11.72 8.53
C GLN A 76 9.46 10.48 8.41
N ARG A 77 10.74 10.64 8.00
CA ARG A 77 11.70 9.54 7.84
C ARG A 77 11.83 8.62 9.05
N ALA A 78 11.76 9.17 10.28
CA ALA A 78 11.82 8.36 11.50
C ALA A 78 10.64 7.38 11.61
N ARG A 79 9.45 7.73 11.10
CA ARG A 79 8.27 6.85 11.08
C ARG A 79 8.44 5.71 10.10
N VAL A 80 9.06 5.99 8.95
CA VAL A 80 9.38 4.98 7.93
C VAL A 80 10.46 4.04 8.46
N ALA A 81 11.54 4.58 9.05
CA ALA A 81 12.60 3.79 9.67
C ALA A 81 12.08 2.89 10.80
N ALA A 82 11.18 3.42 11.66
CA ALA A 82 10.55 2.62 12.72
C ALA A 82 9.70 1.48 12.16
N ALA A 83 8.99 1.69 11.04
CA ALA A 83 8.22 0.63 10.39
C ALA A 83 9.13 -0.44 9.76
N LEU A 84 10.23 -0.07 9.11
CA LEU A 84 11.23 -1.03 8.60
C LEU A 84 11.81 -1.86 9.76
N LYS A 85 12.16 -1.22 10.87
CA LYS A 85 12.66 -1.89 12.08
C LYS A 85 11.61 -2.84 12.68
N GLU A 86 10.34 -2.41 12.78
CA GLU A 86 9.22 -3.25 13.26
C GLU A 86 9.04 -4.50 12.42
N MET A 87 9.23 -4.39 11.10
CA MET A 87 9.16 -5.53 10.18
C MET A 87 10.46 -6.36 10.14
N GLY A 88 11.54 -5.93 10.81
CA GLY A 88 12.87 -6.56 10.74
C GLY A 88 13.50 -6.47 9.36
N ILE A 89 13.25 -5.39 8.62
CA ILE A 89 13.75 -5.19 7.25
C ILE A 89 15.07 -4.42 7.30
N GLU A 90 16.14 -5.06 6.80
CA GLU A 90 17.48 -4.47 6.63
C GLU A 90 17.78 -4.17 5.16
N ARG A 91 16.96 -4.67 4.22
CA ARG A 91 17.09 -4.46 2.78
C ARG A 91 15.73 -4.24 2.14
N VAL A 92 15.65 -3.23 1.29
CA VAL A 92 14.56 -2.96 0.34
C VAL A 92 15.10 -3.23 -1.06
N ASP A 93 14.61 -4.28 -1.74
CA ASP A 93 15.11 -4.65 -3.07
C ASP A 93 14.73 -3.64 -4.13
N ILE A 94 13.51 -3.10 -4.02
CA ILE A 94 12.93 -2.15 -4.98
C ILE A 94 12.26 -1.00 -4.25
N GLY A 95 12.76 0.23 -4.45
CA GLY A 95 11.99 1.44 -4.23
C GLY A 95 11.21 1.79 -5.50
N PHE A 96 9.96 2.16 -5.38
CA PHE A 96 9.11 2.63 -6.48
C PHE A 96 8.55 4.01 -6.14
N ASN A 97 8.86 5.02 -6.95
CA ASN A 97 8.31 6.35 -6.78
C ASN A 97 7.16 6.61 -7.77
N THR A 98 6.01 6.98 -7.23
CA THR A 98 4.80 7.23 -8.01
C THR A 98 4.84 8.56 -8.74
N HIS A 99 5.41 9.59 -8.13
CA HIS A 99 5.60 10.94 -8.70
C HIS A 99 6.57 11.77 -7.84
N PRO A 100 7.13 12.90 -8.37
CA PRO A 100 8.28 13.56 -7.77
C PRO A 100 7.94 14.60 -6.68
N HIS A 101 6.76 14.56 -6.04
CA HIS A 101 6.46 15.46 -4.92
C HIS A 101 7.24 15.07 -3.65
N ASP A 102 7.50 16.04 -2.78
CA ASP A 102 8.34 15.88 -1.59
C ASP A 102 7.78 14.84 -0.61
N ASP A 103 6.47 14.73 -0.50
CA ASP A 103 5.75 13.81 0.37
C ASP A 103 5.65 12.37 -0.18
N HIS A 104 6.34 12.10 -1.31
CA HIS A 104 6.48 10.78 -1.93
C HIS A 104 7.93 10.38 -2.12
N ILE A 105 8.77 11.24 -2.74
CA ILE A 105 10.11 10.86 -3.18
C ILE A 105 11.22 11.14 -2.16
N VAL A 106 11.09 12.23 -1.37
CA VAL A 106 12.21 12.74 -0.57
C VAL A 106 12.66 11.76 0.51
N GLY A 107 11.74 10.95 1.05
CA GLY A 107 12.10 9.94 2.04
C GLY A 107 13.12 8.90 1.52
N PHE A 108 13.16 8.63 0.21
CA PHE A 108 14.17 7.72 -0.37
C PHE A 108 15.61 8.19 -0.15
N GLN A 109 15.85 9.48 0.02
CA GLN A 109 17.17 10.02 0.34
C GLN A 109 17.72 9.50 1.67
N TYR A 110 16.85 9.03 2.57
CA TYR A 110 17.18 8.58 3.92
C TYR A 110 17.09 7.06 4.10
N ILE A 111 16.58 6.32 3.11
CA ILE A 111 16.54 4.85 3.20
C ILE A 111 17.93 4.25 3.32
N PRO A 112 18.97 4.71 2.57
CA PRO A 112 20.33 4.16 2.69
C PRO A 112 20.98 4.32 4.07
N GLU A 113 20.44 5.18 4.94
CA GLU A 113 20.91 5.35 6.33
C GLU A 113 20.38 4.25 7.27
N VAL A 114 19.29 3.56 6.91
CA VAL A 114 18.57 2.62 7.78
C VAL A 114 18.36 1.22 7.20
N ALA A 115 18.44 1.08 5.88
CA ALA A 115 18.35 -0.18 5.17
C ALA A 115 19.12 -0.11 3.84
N GLU A 116 19.55 -1.24 3.31
CA GLU A 116 20.08 -1.31 1.96
C GLU A 116 18.96 -1.06 0.94
N LEU A 117 19.20 -0.23 -0.08
CA LEU A 117 18.25 -0.04 -1.20
C LEU A 117 18.86 -0.64 -2.48
N GLY A 118 18.23 -1.67 -3.02
CA GLY A 118 18.74 -2.40 -4.19
C GLY A 118 18.65 -1.59 -5.48
N LYS A 119 17.51 -0.94 -5.73
CA LYS A 119 17.29 -0.01 -6.85
C LYS A 119 16.11 0.91 -6.57
N LEU A 120 16.05 2.04 -7.27
CA LEU A 120 14.92 2.94 -7.31
C LEU A 120 14.29 2.92 -8.71
N ILE A 121 12.97 2.67 -8.79
CA ILE A 121 12.19 2.79 -10.01
C ILE A 121 11.42 4.11 -9.96
N ILE A 122 11.53 4.92 -10.99
CA ILE A 122 10.83 6.21 -11.13
C ILE A 122 9.89 6.17 -12.34
N THR A 123 8.86 7.01 -12.32
CA THR A 123 7.81 7.08 -13.36
C THR A 123 7.76 8.43 -14.07
N PHE A 124 8.64 9.35 -13.67
CA PHE A 124 8.79 10.70 -14.23
C PHE A 124 10.21 10.92 -14.75
N PRO A 125 10.41 11.92 -15.64
CA PRO A 125 11.76 12.30 -16.07
C PRO A 125 12.68 12.66 -14.91
N GLU A 126 13.96 12.36 -15.03
CA GLU A 126 14.97 12.63 -14.00
C GLU A 126 15.13 14.12 -13.65
N ASP A 127 14.75 14.99 -14.57
CA ASP A 127 14.77 16.45 -14.41
C ASP A 127 13.40 17.07 -14.10
N ALA A 128 12.41 16.25 -13.70
CA ALA A 128 11.04 16.67 -13.46
C ALA A 128 10.94 17.85 -12.48
N ASN A 129 11.67 17.79 -11.35
CA ASN A 129 11.76 18.89 -10.39
C ASN A 129 13.02 18.73 -9.50
N ASP A 130 13.21 19.65 -8.55
CA ASP A 130 14.39 19.64 -7.68
C ASP A 130 14.38 18.47 -6.67
N HIS A 131 13.22 17.98 -6.23
CA HIS A 131 13.13 16.81 -5.35
C HIS A 131 13.61 15.55 -6.06
N MET A 132 13.19 15.34 -7.32
CA MET A 132 13.69 14.24 -8.15
C MET A 132 15.19 14.33 -8.30
N LYS A 133 15.72 15.46 -8.77
CA LYS A 133 17.18 15.65 -8.99
C LYS A 133 17.98 15.35 -7.74
N THR A 134 17.61 15.95 -6.60
CA THR A 134 18.34 15.74 -5.33
C THR A 134 18.25 14.27 -4.88
N THR A 135 17.11 13.62 -5.06
CA THR A 135 16.98 12.19 -4.72
C THR A 135 17.89 11.34 -5.61
N LEU A 136 17.93 11.60 -6.91
CA LEU A 136 18.80 10.86 -7.84
C LEU A 136 20.29 11.11 -7.58
N GLU A 137 20.68 12.32 -7.16
CA GLU A 137 22.05 12.61 -6.69
C GLU A 137 22.42 11.74 -5.49
N VAL A 138 21.52 11.56 -4.52
CA VAL A 138 21.74 10.66 -3.38
C VAL A 138 21.83 9.20 -3.84
N MET A 139 20.96 8.75 -4.74
CA MET A 139 21.06 7.40 -5.31
C MET A 139 22.41 7.16 -5.96
N ALA A 140 22.89 8.12 -6.76
CA ALA A 140 24.20 8.04 -7.41
C ALA A 140 25.36 8.00 -6.40
N GLN A 141 25.31 8.80 -5.31
CA GLN A 141 26.31 8.79 -4.24
C GLN A 141 26.42 7.44 -3.54
N HIS A 142 25.31 6.72 -3.39
CA HIS A 142 25.25 5.38 -2.79
C HIS A 142 25.42 4.24 -3.81
N GLY A 143 25.59 4.55 -5.11
CA GLY A 143 25.69 3.55 -6.17
C GLY A 143 24.41 2.75 -6.40
N ILE A 144 23.27 3.32 -6.06
CA ILE A 144 21.94 2.69 -6.21
C ILE A 144 21.45 2.89 -7.65
N PRO A 145 21.17 1.81 -8.40
CA PRO A 145 20.65 1.91 -9.76
C PRO A 145 19.28 2.58 -9.80
N VAL A 146 19.06 3.38 -10.85
CA VAL A 146 17.76 3.99 -11.14
C VAL A 146 17.23 3.41 -12.44
N GLU A 147 15.98 2.94 -12.40
CA GLU A 147 15.26 2.40 -13.55
C GLU A 147 13.97 3.19 -13.78
N HIS A 148 13.39 3.06 -14.98
CA HIS A 148 12.12 3.71 -15.32
C HIS A 148 11.03 2.67 -15.50
N ALA A 149 9.81 3.01 -15.04
CA ALA A 149 8.60 2.27 -15.35
C ALA A 149 7.59 3.18 -16.06
N ALA A 150 6.75 2.56 -16.89
CA ALA A 150 5.72 3.22 -17.67
C ALA A 150 4.36 2.53 -17.51
N ASP A 151 3.31 3.18 -18.04
CA ASP A 151 1.95 2.61 -18.07
C ASP A 151 1.92 1.21 -18.71
N GLY A 152 1.33 0.27 -18.00
CA GLY A 152 1.21 -1.12 -18.42
C GLY A 152 2.38 -2.03 -18.01
N ASP A 153 3.48 -1.50 -17.48
CA ASP A 153 4.55 -2.33 -16.94
C ASP A 153 4.06 -3.15 -15.75
N VAL A 154 4.58 -4.38 -15.64
CA VAL A 154 4.24 -5.30 -14.55
C VAL A 154 5.51 -5.66 -13.78
N LEU A 155 5.53 -5.30 -12.51
CA LEU A 155 6.55 -5.73 -11.57
C LEU A 155 6.05 -6.97 -10.81
N THR A 156 6.98 -7.75 -10.28
CA THR A 156 6.67 -8.91 -9.44
C THR A 156 7.32 -8.77 -8.07
N LEU A 157 6.64 -9.28 -7.06
CA LEU A 157 7.16 -9.42 -5.70
C LEU A 157 6.72 -10.79 -5.17
N GLY A 158 7.63 -11.76 -5.14
CA GLY A 158 7.27 -13.15 -4.85
C GLY A 158 6.19 -13.64 -5.82
N GLY A 159 5.02 -14.02 -5.29
CA GLY A 159 3.86 -14.45 -6.09
C GLY A 159 2.87 -13.33 -6.44
N ALA A 160 3.11 -12.11 -5.99
CA ALA A 160 2.26 -10.95 -6.29
C ALA A 160 2.71 -10.23 -7.55
N THR A 161 1.76 -9.58 -8.24
CA THR A 161 2.01 -8.71 -9.40
C THR A 161 1.61 -7.27 -9.07
N LEU A 162 2.36 -6.32 -9.61
CA LEU A 162 2.11 -4.88 -9.46
C LEU A 162 2.06 -4.26 -10.86
N THR A 163 0.86 -3.96 -11.34
CA THR A 163 0.68 -3.34 -12.66
C THR A 163 0.69 -1.82 -12.53
N VAL A 164 1.56 -1.17 -13.27
CA VAL A 164 1.66 0.29 -13.34
C VAL A 164 0.51 0.84 -14.17
N ILE A 165 -0.23 1.80 -13.62
CA ILE A 165 -1.34 2.48 -14.26
C ILE A 165 -1.06 3.97 -14.23
N GLN A 166 -0.70 4.54 -15.37
CA GLN A 166 -0.35 5.96 -15.49
C GLN A 166 -1.04 6.57 -16.70
N ARG A 167 -1.61 7.76 -16.53
CA ARG A 167 -2.24 8.49 -17.63
C ARG A 167 -1.60 9.86 -17.78
N GLU A 168 -1.44 10.27 -19.01
CA GLU A 168 -0.82 11.54 -19.34
C GLU A 168 -1.68 12.37 -20.27
N LYS A 169 -1.82 13.64 -19.95
CA LYS A 169 -2.35 14.71 -20.80
C LYS A 169 -1.51 15.97 -20.60
N LYS A 170 -1.37 16.77 -21.66
CA LYS A 170 -0.57 18.00 -21.64
C LYS A 170 -0.91 18.96 -20.48
N TRP A 171 -2.15 18.97 -20.03
CA TRP A 171 -2.64 19.86 -18.95
C TRP A 171 -2.75 19.20 -17.59
N PHE A 172 -2.37 17.93 -17.44
CA PHE A 172 -2.37 17.27 -16.15
C PHE A 172 -1.29 17.85 -15.24
N THR A 173 -1.65 18.03 -13.95
CA THR A 173 -0.70 18.25 -12.86
C THR A 173 0.16 17.02 -12.67
N GLU A 174 1.26 17.12 -11.92
CA GLU A 174 2.06 15.94 -11.53
C GLU A 174 1.20 14.93 -10.77
N ASN A 175 0.28 15.39 -9.92
CA ASN A 175 -0.69 14.52 -9.24
C ASN A 175 -1.54 13.70 -10.22
N ASN A 176 -2.14 14.35 -11.22
CA ASN A 176 -2.96 13.64 -12.21
C ASN A 176 -2.17 12.70 -13.12
N ARG A 177 -0.84 12.87 -13.18
CA ARG A 177 0.10 11.99 -13.91
C ARG A 177 0.78 10.98 -13.01
N SER A 178 0.54 11.00 -11.69
CA SER A 178 1.17 10.03 -10.79
C SER A 178 0.82 8.59 -11.19
N ALA A 179 1.79 7.69 -11.06
CA ALA A 179 1.59 6.29 -11.34
C ALA A 179 0.83 5.62 -10.19
N MET A 180 -0.32 5.05 -10.48
CA MET A 180 -1.00 4.12 -9.59
C MET A 180 -0.41 2.73 -9.76
N LEU A 181 -0.57 1.88 -8.76
CA LEU A 181 -0.23 0.46 -8.83
C LEU A 181 -1.44 -0.39 -8.47
N MET A 182 -1.84 -1.31 -9.35
CA MET A 182 -2.71 -2.41 -8.97
C MET A 182 -1.85 -3.54 -8.45
N VAL A 183 -1.89 -3.78 -7.15
CA VAL A 183 -1.22 -4.91 -6.51
C VAL A 183 -2.21 -6.06 -6.42
N GLN A 184 -1.84 -7.21 -6.98
CA GLN A 184 -2.67 -8.40 -6.99
C GLN A 184 -1.88 -9.63 -6.52
N TYR A 185 -2.47 -10.38 -5.59
CA TYR A 185 -2.02 -11.71 -5.20
C TYR A 185 -3.22 -12.65 -5.10
N GLY A 186 -3.22 -13.71 -5.91
CA GLY A 186 -4.39 -14.57 -6.08
C GLY A 186 -5.62 -13.77 -6.52
N ASP A 187 -6.70 -13.88 -5.78
CA ASP A 187 -7.94 -13.12 -6.00
C ASP A 187 -7.95 -11.75 -5.29
N CYS A 188 -7.00 -11.49 -4.41
CA CYS A 188 -6.93 -10.28 -3.61
C CYS A 188 -6.26 -9.13 -4.37
N LYS A 189 -6.90 -7.94 -4.35
CA LYS A 189 -6.43 -6.74 -5.05
C LYS A 189 -6.46 -5.52 -4.15
N ILE A 190 -5.42 -4.69 -4.25
CA ILE A 190 -5.42 -3.34 -3.70
C ILE A 190 -4.99 -2.33 -4.76
N LEU A 191 -5.76 -1.26 -4.91
CA LEU A 191 -5.40 -0.14 -5.76
C LEU A 191 -4.66 0.92 -4.95
N MET A 192 -3.37 1.09 -5.24
CA MET A 192 -2.52 2.16 -4.72
C MET A 192 -2.72 3.38 -5.63
N ALA A 193 -3.64 4.28 -5.26
CA ALA A 193 -4.10 5.34 -6.17
C ALA A 193 -3.16 6.57 -6.23
N ALA A 194 -2.01 6.53 -5.56
CA ALA A 194 -1.09 7.67 -5.47
C ALA A 194 -1.83 8.98 -5.19
N ASP A 195 -1.59 10.01 -5.98
CA ASP A 195 -2.24 11.32 -5.81
C ASP A 195 -3.15 11.71 -6.98
N VAL A 196 -3.62 10.71 -7.74
CA VAL A 196 -4.49 10.94 -8.90
C VAL A 196 -5.77 11.67 -8.51
N GLU A 197 -5.94 12.90 -9.01
CA GLU A 197 -7.08 13.77 -8.76
C GLU A 197 -8.22 13.55 -9.78
N LEU A 198 -9.26 14.38 -9.74
CA LEU A 198 -10.48 14.19 -10.52
C LEU A 198 -10.26 14.04 -12.03
N ASP A 199 -9.35 14.82 -12.61
CA ASP A 199 -9.12 14.76 -14.06
C ASP A 199 -8.47 13.43 -14.47
N GLY A 200 -7.49 12.95 -13.69
CA GLY A 200 -6.88 11.64 -13.89
C GLY A 200 -7.88 10.50 -13.63
N GLN A 201 -8.68 10.60 -12.56
CA GLN A 201 -9.74 9.62 -12.25
C GLN A 201 -10.79 9.53 -13.37
N ASN A 202 -11.23 10.66 -13.92
CA ASN A 202 -12.18 10.69 -15.03
C ASN A 202 -11.59 10.07 -16.30
N MET A 203 -10.31 10.35 -16.60
CA MET A 203 -9.65 9.73 -17.73
C MET A 203 -9.54 8.22 -17.62
N LEU A 204 -9.23 7.70 -16.42
CA LEU A 204 -9.21 6.26 -16.17
C LEU A 204 -10.59 5.62 -16.40
N LEU A 205 -11.66 6.28 -15.94
CA LEU A 205 -13.03 5.82 -16.16
C LEU A 205 -13.43 5.82 -17.65
N GLU A 206 -12.89 6.74 -18.44
CA GLU A 206 -13.13 6.83 -19.89
C GLU A 206 -12.34 5.79 -20.69
N THR A 207 -11.14 5.44 -20.24
CA THR A 207 -10.20 4.64 -21.02
C THR A 207 -10.10 3.19 -20.59
N THR A 208 -10.11 2.90 -19.29
CA THR A 208 -9.82 1.59 -18.71
C THR A 208 -10.53 1.36 -17.38
N PRO A 209 -11.87 1.52 -17.30
CA PRO A 209 -12.60 1.38 -16.04
C PRO A 209 -12.51 -0.05 -15.44
N GLU A 210 -12.31 -1.07 -16.29
CA GLU A 210 -12.26 -2.47 -15.91
C GLU A 210 -11.05 -2.87 -15.07
N ILE A 211 -9.97 -2.07 -15.09
CA ILE A 211 -8.77 -2.36 -14.30
C ILE A 211 -8.82 -1.77 -12.89
N LEU A 212 -9.86 -1.04 -12.52
CA LEU A 212 -9.93 -0.29 -11.27
C LEU A 212 -10.50 -1.10 -10.10
N ASP A 213 -11.18 -2.22 -10.36
CA ASP A 213 -11.83 -3.04 -9.33
C ASP A 213 -10.82 -3.64 -8.34
N ALA A 214 -11.00 -3.34 -7.05
CA ALA A 214 -10.10 -3.76 -5.99
C ALA A 214 -10.81 -3.86 -4.63
N ASP A 215 -10.41 -4.83 -3.79
CA ASP A 215 -10.96 -5.05 -2.46
C ASP A 215 -10.60 -3.90 -1.50
N ILE A 216 -9.39 -3.36 -1.65
CA ILE A 216 -8.87 -2.25 -0.84
C ILE A 216 -8.41 -1.11 -1.74
N LEU A 217 -8.62 0.12 -1.28
CA LEU A 217 -8.12 1.34 -1.93
C LEU A 217 -7.16 2.08 -1.00
N LYS A 218 -5.90 2.33 -1.44
CA LYS A 218 -5.17 3.47 -0.87
C LYS A 218 -5.83 4.72 -1.43
N TYR A 219 -6.46 5.51 -0.56
CA TYR A 219 -7.28 6.65 -0.96
C TYR A 219 -6.43 7.70 -1.68
N PRO A 220 -6.88 8.26 -2.82
CA PRO A 220 -6.11 9.23 -3.59
C PRO A 220 -5.69 10.46 -2.77
N HIS A 221 -4.49 10.96 -3.01
CA HIS A 221 -3.96 12.24 -2.51
C HIS A 221 -4.18 12.39 -0.99
N HIS A 222 -3.83 11.35 -0.22
CA HIS A 222 -3.91 11.28 1.24
C HIS A 222 -5.31 11.62 1.83
N GLY A 223 -6.33 11.74 0.99
CA GLY A 223 -7.67 12.19 1.41
C GLY A 223 -7.76 13.70 1.67
N VAL A 224 -6.87 14.54 1.11
CA VAL A 224 -7.00 16.00 1.20
C VAL A 224 -8.16 16.53 0.37
N ALA A 225 -8.55 15.80 -0.68
CA ALA A 225 -9.73 16.05 -1.50
C ALA A 225 -10.64 14.81 -1.56
N ILE A 226 -11.93 15.04 -1.87
CA ILE A 226 -12.89 13.96 -2.06
C ILE A 226 -12.66 13.38 -3.46
N ALA A 227 -12.43 12.07 -3.54
CA ALA A 227 -12.34 11.35 -4.81
C ALA A 227 -13.68 11.33 -5.57
N GLY A 228 -13.59 11.24 -6.90
CA GLY A 228 -14.76 11.19 -7.77
C GLY A 228 -15.72 10.04 -7.41
N TRP A 229 -17.02 10.33 -7.42
CA TRP A 229 -18.03 9.32 -7.09
C TRP A 229 -17.96 8.10 -8.00
N ASN A 230 -17.87 8.34 -9.30
CA ASN A 230 -17.81 7.25 -10.28
C ASN A 230 -16.54 6.44 -10.15
N PHE A 231 -15.40 7.08 -9.80
CA PHE A 231 -14.15 6.40 -9.53
C PHE A 231 -14.31 5.46 -8.32
N LEU A 232 -14.76 5.96 -7.17
CA LEU A 232 -14.98 5.13 -5.98
C LEU A 232 -15.96 3.98 -6.23
N LYS A 233 -16.99 4.21 -7.06
CA LYS A 233 -17.95 3.17 -7.43
C LYS A 233 -17.35 2.07 -8.28
N HIS A 234 -16.42 2.41 -9.21
CA HIS A 234 -15.75 1.42 -10.07
C HIS A 234 -14.66 0.66 -9.30
N VAL A 235 -13.95 1.34 -8.37
CA VAL A 235 -13.01 0.65 -7.48
C VAL A 235 -13.72 -0.34 -6.58
N SER A 236 -14.93 -0.01 -6.12
CA SER A 236 -15.80 -0.89 -5.31
C SER A 236 -15.18 -1.43 -4.01
N ALA A 237 -14.20 -0.71 -3.46
CA ALA A 237 -13.42 -1.15 -2.31
C ALA A 237 -14.28 -1.36 -1.05
N GLU A 238 -13.99 -2.43 -0.31
CA GLU A 238 -14.58 -2.74 1.00
C GLU A 238 -13.95 -1.90 2.13
N LEU A 239 -12.71 -1.42 1.93
CA LEU A 239 -11.94 -0.60 2.86
C LEU A 239 -11.07 0.38 2.10
N ALA A 240 -10.90 1.60 2.64
CA ALA A 240 -9.87 2.50 2.13
C ALA A 240 -8.88 2.89 3.24
N VAL A 241 -7.57 2.83 2.88
CA VAL A 241 -6.45 3.32 3.69
C VAL A 241 -6.22 4.78 3.33
N VAL A 242 -6.29 5.67 4.31
CA VAL A 242 -6.05 7.11 4.16
C VAL A 242 -4.73 7.46 4.85
N THR A 243 -3.74 7.87 4.08
CA THR A 243 -2.38 8.18 4.55
C THR A 243 -2.30 9.57 5.17
N HIS A 244 -3.22 9.86 6.08
CA HIS A 244 -3.35 11.11 6.82
C HIS A 244 -4.00 10.90 8.19
N SER A 245 -4.17 11.99 8.95
CA SER A 245 -4.96 11.97 10.17
C SER A 245 -6.46 12.13 9.87
N GLN A 246 -7.30 11.49 10.66
CA GLN A 246 -8.76 11.65 10.57
C GLN A 246 -9.23 13.10 10.78
N TYR A 247 -8.45 13.93 11.48
CA TYR A 247 -8.80 15.33 11.73
C TYR A 247 -8.65 16.20 10.49
N SER A 248 -7.58 16.00 9.71
CA SER A 248 -7.30 16.75 8.49
C SER A 248 -8.22 16.37 7.32
N THR A 249 -8.80 15.17 7.36
CA THR A 249 -9.61 14.60 6.27
C THR A 249 -11.11 14.61 6.56
N LYS A 250 -11.59 15.61 7.30
CA LYS A 250 -12.99 15.70 7.76
C LYS A 250 -14.03 15.57 6.63
N ASN A 251 -13.77 16.17 5.46
CA ASN A 251 -14.69 16.13 4.33
C ASN A 251 -14.75 14.73 3.70
N VAL A 252 -13.60 14.09 3.54
CA VAL A 252 -13.48 12.69 3.03
C VAL A 252 -14.21 11.75 3.98
N ARG A 253 -14.01 11.86 5.29
CA ARG A 253 -14.72 11.04 6.29
C ARG A 253 -16.24 11.21 6.20
N LYS A 254 -16.72 12.46 6.05
CA LYS A 254 -18.15 12.73 5.92
C LYS A 254 -18.74 12.14 4.63
N ASP A 255 -17.99 12.20 3.53
CA ASP A 255 -18.38 11.63 2.26
C ASP A 255 -18.36 10.10 2.31
N ALA A 256 -17.27 9.48 2.77
CA ALA A 256 -17.13 8.03 2.91
C ALA A 256 -18.24 7.42 3.80
N LYS A 257 -18.61 8.11 4.90
CA LYS A 257 -19.74 7.68 5.74
C LYS A 257 -21.07 7.62 4.98
N LYS A 258 -21.32 8.60 4.09
CA LYS A 258 -22.55 8.58 3.23
C LYS A 258 -22.53 7.42 2.25
N ARG A 259 -21.35 7.02 1.79
CA ARG A 259 -21.12 5.95 0.81
C ARG A 259 -20.97 4.58 1.45
N LYS A 260 -20.93 4.51 2.79
CA LYS A 260 -20.65 3.30 3.57
C LYS A 260 -19.28 2.68 3.25
N LEU A 261 -18.29 3.50 2.85
CA LEU A 261 -16.92 3.09 2.67
C LEU A 261 -16.17 3.20 4.01
N PRO A 262 -15.76 2.09 4.62
CA PRO A 262 -14.93 2.10 5.81
C PRO A 262 -13.58 2.76 5.52
N LEU A 263 -13.06 3.56 6.46
CA LEU A 263 -11.75 4.20 6.37
C LEU A 263 -10.89 3.78 7.55
N ILE A 264 -9.60 3.54 7.27
CA ILE A 264 -8.54 3.39 8.27
C ILE A 264 -7.47 4.47 8.01
N PHE A 265 -6.92 5.07 9.07
CA PHE A 265 -6.04 6.24 8.95
C PHE A 265 -4.66 5.94 9.49
N THR A 266 -3.61 6.14 8.69
CA THR A 266 -2.23 5.97 9.15
C THR A 266 -1.85 6.96 10.26
N GLY A 267 -2.55 8.10 10.34
CA GLY A 267 -2.36 9.07 11.43
C GLY A 267 -2.74 8.55 12.82
N ASP A 268 -3.48 7.46 12.91
CA ASP A 268 -3.90 6.82 14.16
C ASP A 268 -2.95 5.68 14.58
N GLY A 269 -2.10 5.20 13.67
CA GLY A 269 -1.11 4.13 13.91
C GLY A 269 -0.61 3.52 12.61
N LEU A 270 0.35 2.61 12.71
CA LEU A 270 0.79 1.78 11.60
C LEU A 270 -0.38 0.88 11.17
N VAL A 271 -0.62 0.80 9.86
CA VAL A 271 -1.64 -0.08 9.26
C VAL A 271 -0.93 -1.22 8.56
N ARG A 272 -1.31 -2.46 8.88
CA ARG A 272 -0.82 -3.67 8.22
C ARG A 272 -1.95 -4.40 7.52
N LEU A 273 -1.74 -4.71 6.26
CA LEU A 273 -2.58 -5.56 5.43
C LEU A 273 -1.83 -6.85 5.15
N ARG A 274 -2.48 -7.99 5.28
CA ARG A 274 -1.90 -9.30 4.94
C ARG A 274 -2.90 -10.11 4.14
N THR A 275 -2.42 -10.86 3.15
CA THR A 275 -3.25 -11.76 2.36
C THR A 275 -2.52 -13.03 1.96
N ASP A 276 -3.26 -14.13 1.94
CA ASP A 276 -2.86 -15.42 1.36
C ASP A 276 -3.32 -15.59 -0.09
N GLY A 277 -3.85 -14.53 -0.69
CA GLY A 277 -4.43 -14.51 -2.04
C GLY A 277 -5.94 -14.79 -2.09
N ASN A 278 -6.58 -15.12 -0.96
CA ASN A 278 -8.03 -15.37 -0.88
C ASN A 278 -8.78 -14.28 -0.11
N ILE A 279 -8.17 -13.80 0.98
CA ILE A 279 -8.76 -12.79 1.87
C ILE A 279 -7.71 -11.78 2.29
N TRP A 280 -8.16 -10.60 2.70
CA TRP A 280 -7.36 -9.59 3.37
C TRP A 280 -7.61 -9.60 4.87
N VAL A 281 -6.55 -9.54 5.66
CA VAL A 281 -6.59 -9.30 7.10
C VAL A 281 -5.90 -7.98 7.41
N VAL A 282 -6.60 -7.09 8.10
CA VAL A 282 -6.18 -5.71 8.37
C VAL A 282 -6.00 -5.50 9.86
N ASP A 283 -4.79 -5.09 10.26
CA ASP A 283 -4.42 -4.75 11.64
C ASP A 283 -4.02 -3.26 11.72
N GLN A 284 -4.18 -2.68 12.89
CA GLN A 284 -3.65 -1.34 13.20
C GLN A 284 -3.19 -1.24 14.65
N TRP A 285 -2.00 -0.69 14.86
CA TRP A 285 -1.48 -0.41 16.20
C TRP A 285 -0.61 0.85 16.23
N LYS A 286 -0.41 1.39 17.44
CA LYS A 286 0.53 2.50 17.60
C LYS A 286 1.95 1.98 17.52
N LEU A 287 2.74 2.64 16.69
CA LEU A 287 4.17 2.39 16.56
C LEU A 287 4.92 3.42 17.42
N ASP A 288 5.84 2.97 18.25
CA ASP A 288 6.74 3.84 18.98
C ASP A 288 7.79 4.38 17.98
N VAL A 289 7.81 5.70 17.85
CA VAL A 289 8.76 6.42 17.00
C VAL A 289 9.65 7.22 17.93
N GLU A 290 10.86 6.71 18.13
CA GLU A 290 11.92 7.38 18.91
C GLU A 290 12.55 8.57 18.17
#